data_f6e45162616bc58ea218f87a7ca32b94
#
_entry.id   f6e45162616bc58ea218f87a7ca32b94
#
_cell.length_a   1.000
_cell.length_b   1.000
_cell.length_c   1.000
_cell.angle_alpha   90.00
_cell.angle_beta   90.00
_cell.angle_gamma   90.00
#
_symmetry.space_group_name_H-M   'P 1'
#
loop_
_entity.id
_entity.type
_entity.pdbx_description
1 polymer ?
#
loop_
_entity_poly.entity_id
_entity_poly.type
_entity_poly.pdbx_seq_one_letter_code
_entity_poly.pdbx_strand_id
1 'polypeptide(L)'
;MIEDSEDQENNFQGNNFANQEDINNHDIQLNPNRKKILNNNQNENYNSFNEQNENQPKINFYHDGERNVTEEISNSTMGYLNKCLGYIGKYFNVEIHDLKLKLKGALIPFNKSFYQSIEINSDLYGPFWIYTTIIFLIALIGNFSAYILAEDKNNFVYNYNHVPHAIFIIYGFGFGAPFILWIISKFVFRIDIDLLTNMCIYGYSYTILVPILLICIIPYKIISTLALLYFLIHNCTFLFYNMYLIIEQKAPKSKYLVLGLLGGTQFTLFLLLKFYFF
;
A
#
# COMPACT_ATOMS: atom_id res chain seq x y z
N MET A 1 -40.89 -33.28 -15.65
CA MET A 1 -40.08 -34.52 -15.72
C MET A 1 -38.70 -34.18 -16.23
N ILE A 2 -38.02 -33.25 -15.58
CA ILE A 2 -36.57 -32.90 -15.69
C ILE A 2 -36.25 -32.06 -14.42
N GLU A 3 -36.11 -32.69 -13.24
CA GLU A 3 -35.73 -31.99 -12.01
C GLU A 3 -35.02 -32.89 -10.96
N ASP A 4 -34.65 -34.14 -11.34
CA ASP A 4 -34.11 -35.10 -10.34
C ASP A 4 -32.66 -35.57 -10.64
N SER A 5 -31.86 -34.85 -11.42
CA SER A 5 -30.47 -35.31 -11.77
C SER A 5 -29.31 -34.49 -11.19
N GLU A 6 -29.54 -33.38 -10.52
CA GLU A 6 -28.43 -32.56 -9.94
C GLU A 6 -28.12 -32.84 -8.47
N ASP A 7 -29.00 -33.48 -7.71
CA ASP A 7 -28.77 -33.74 -6.29
C ASP A 7 -27.96 -35.00 -5.98
N GLN A 8 -27.64 -35.85 -6.98
CA GLN A 8 -26.87 -37.08 -6.72
C GLN A 8 -25.34 -36.93 -6.90
N GLU A 9 -24.87 -35.95 -7.64
CA GLU A 9 -23.40 -35.74 -7.82
C GLU A 9 -22.73 -35.03 -6.64
N ASN A 10 -23.43 -34.17 -5.92
CA ASN A 10 -22.84 -33.46 -4.76
C ASN A 10 -22.72 -34.32 -3.48
N ASN A 11 -23.41 -35.45 -3.42
CA ASN A 11 -23.33 -36.34 -2.26
C ASN A 11 -22.20 -37.39 -2.34
N PHE A 12 -21.59 -37.58 -3.53
CA PHE A 12 -20.52 -38.56 -3.71
C PHE A 12 -19.10 -37.99 -3.42
N GLN A 13 -18.91 -36.68 -3.52
CA GLN A 13 -17.61 -36.05 -3.19
C GLN A 13 -17.44 -35.71 -1.71
N GLY A 14 -18.50 -35.48 -0.96
CA GLY A 14 -18.45 -35.16 0.48
C GLY A 14 -18.05 -36.37 1.36
N ASN A 15 -18.42 -37.60 0.98
CA ASN A 15 -18.19 -38.78 1.80
C ASN A 15 -16.77 -39.37 1.64
N ASN A 16 -16.03 -39.02 0.61
CA ASN A 16 -14.67 -39.56 0.40
C ASN A 16 -13.58 -38.76 1.17
N PHE A 17 -13.82 -37.51 1.52
CA PHE A 17 -12.88 -36.74 2.34
C PHE A 17 -13.02 -36.98 3.83
N ALA A 18 -14.23 -37.15 4.34
CA ALA A 18 -14.47 -37.46 5.76
C ALA A 18 -13.92 -38.82 6.18
N ASN A 19 -13.99 -39.82 5.28
CA ASN A 19 -13.48 -41.20 5.58
C ASN A 19 -11.93 -41.30 5.54
N GLN A 20 -11.23 -40.37 4.87
CA GLN A 20 -9.77 -40.37 4.83
C GLN A 20 -9.14 -39.70 6.06
N GLU A 21 -9.77 -38.67 6.63
CA GLU A 21 -9.30 -38.07 7.88
C GLU A 21 -9.55 -38.93 9.10
N ASP A 22 -10.66 -39.65 9.17
CA ASP A 22 -10.98 -40.52 10.28
C ASP A 22 -10.09 -41.79 10.30
N ILE A 23 -9.69 -42.31 9.14
CA ILE A 23 -8.77 -43.49 9.05
C ILE A 23 -7.36 -43.06 9.50
N ASN A 24 -6.90 -41.85 9.13
CA ASN A 24 -5.57 -41.38 9.57
C ASN A 24 -5.52 -41.06 11.06
N ASN A 25 -6.59 -40.57 11.66
CA ASN A 25 -6.64 -40.22 13.07
C ASN A 25 -6.79 -41.49 13.97
N HIS A 26 -7.44 -42.54 13.49
CA HIS A 26 -7.59 -43.80 14.24
C HIS A 26 -6.31 -44.63 14.27
N ASP A 27 -5.53 -44.66 13.18
CA ASP A 27 -4.24 -45.39 13.10
C ASP A 27 -3.12 -44.71 13.93
N ILE A 28 -3.18 -43.41 14.15
CA ILE A 28 -2.18 -42.64 14.93
C ILE A 28 -2.33 -42.91 16.44
N GLN A 29 -3.52 -43.26 16.93
CA GLN A 29 -3.74 -43.53 18.36
C GLN A 29 -3.42 -44.97 18.81
N LEU A 30 -3.39 -45.93 17.90
CA LEU A 30 -3.31 -47.36 18.25
C LEU A 30 -1.90 -47.97 18.24
N ASN A 31 -0.86 -47.30 17.67
CA ASN A 31 0.46 -47.91 17.63
C ASN A 31 1.65 -46.93 17.68
N PRO A 32 2.18 -46.60 18.86
CA PRO A 32 3.34 -45.71 19.02
C PRO A 32 4.62 -46.22 18.33
N ASN A 33 4.70 -47.51 18.01
CA ASN A 33 5.85 -48.08 17.30
C ASN A 33 5.87 -47.75 15.80
N ARG A 34 4.72 -47.48 15.19
CA ARG A 34 4.64 -47.06 13.78
C ARG A 34 5.24 -45.67 13.52
N LYS A 35 5.12 -44.76 14.47
CA LYS A 35 5.76 -43.43 14.41
C LYS A 35 7.29 -43.54 14.45
N LYS A 36 7.84 -44.49 15.19
CA LYS A 36 9.30 -44.76 15.26
C LYS A 36 9.84 -45.32 13.95
N ILE A 37 9.09 -46.19 13.26
CA ILE A 37 9.49 -46.81 12.00
C ILE A 37 9.45 -45.77 10.87
N LEU A 38 8.44 -44.89 10.84
CA LEU A 38 8.34 -43.80 9.84
C LEU A 38 9.47 -42.78 10.00
N ASN A 39 9.80 -42.40 11.23
CA ASN A 39 10.90 -41.45 11.48
C ASN A 39 12.28 -42.08 11.18
N ASN A 40 12.48 -43.37 11.43
CA ASN A 40 13.72 -44.04 11.05
C ASN A 40 13.89 -44.14 9.53
N ASN A 41 12.84 -44.50 8.79
CA ASN A 41 12.91 -44.55 7.33
C ASN A 41 13.13 -43.17 6.66
N GLN A 42 12.64 -42.11 7.27
CA GLN A 42 12.95 -40.72 6.78
C GLN A 42 14.40 -40.36 7.08
N ASN A 43 14.95 -40.71 8.23
CA ASN A 43 16.36 -40.43 8.57
C ASN A 43 17.35 -41.30 7.75
N GLU A 44 17.01 -42.53 7.44
CA GLU A 44 17.85 -43.41 6.59
C GLU A 44 17.86 -42.91 5.13
N ASN A 45 16.74 -42.43 4.60
CA ASN A 45 16.70 -41.82 3.28
C ASN A 45 17.45 -40.44 3.21
N TYR A 46 17.45 -39.69 4.29
CA TYR A 46 18.20 -38.40 4.34
C TYR A 46 19.71 -38.66 4.44
N ASN A 47 20.15 -39.67 5.15
CA ASN A 47 21.56 -40.02 5.28
C ASN A 47 22.11 -40.67 3.99
N SER A 48 21.33 -41.54 3.31
CA SER A 48 21.73 -42.13 2.04
C SER A 48 21.82 -41.11 0.90
N PHE A 49 21.03 -40.02 0.93
CA PHE A 49 21.12 -38.95 -0.02
C PHE A 49 22.37 -38.05 0.19
N ASN A 50 22.81 -37.89 1.44
CA ASN A 50 24.02 -37.13 1.75
C ASN A 50 25.31 -37.93 1.48
N GLU A 51 25.32 -39.25 1.71
CA GLU A 51 26.50 -40.09 1.43
C GLU A 51 26.78 -40.25 -0.09
N GLN A 52 25.74 -40.18 -0.95
CA GLN A 52 25.93 -40.19 -2.41
C GLN A 52 26.51 -38.90 -2.97
N ASN A 53 26.39 -37.77 -2.26
CA ASN A 53 26.95 -36.48 -2.70
C ASN A 53 28.41 -36.25 -2.26
N GLU A 54 28.93 -37.01 -1.30
CA GLU A 54 30.36 -36.89 -0.87
C GLU A 54 31.36 -37.57 -1.79
N ASN A 55 30.95 -38.47 -2.67
CA ASN A 55 31.83 -39.30 -3.52
C ASN A 55 31.97 -38.80 -4.98
N GLN A 56 31.59 -37.58 -5.29
CA GLN A 56 31.90 -37.00 -6.60
C GLN A 56 33.32 -36.34 -6.60
N PRO A 57 34.14 -36.60 -7.61
CA PRO A 57 35.50 -36.03 -7.67
C PRO A 57 35.35 -34.49 -7.79
N LYS A 58 35.90 -33.74 -6.80
CA LYS A 58 36.00 -32.29 -6.82
C LYS A 58 36.93 -31.89 -7.95
N ILE A 59 36.38 -31.49 -9.07
CA ILE A 59 37.15 -30.81 -10.14
C ILE A 59 37.38 -29.39 -9.66
N ASN A 60 38.56 -29.13 -9.13
CA ASN A 60 39.04 -27.79 -8.79
C ASN A 60 39.35 -27.02 -10.07
N PHE A 61 38.40 -26.25 -10.57
CA PHE A 61 38.71 -25.15 -11.50
C PHE A 61 39.09 -23.92 -10.66
N TYR A 62 40.26 -23.38 -10.91
CA TYR A 62 40.76 -22.12 -10.35
C TYR A 62 39.87 -20.95 -10.82
N HIS A 63 38.72 -20.74 -10.11
CA HIS A 63 37.86 -19.57 -10.28
C HIS A 63 37.06 -19.26 -8.97
N ASP A 64 37.66 -19.58 -7.82
CA ASP A 64 36.96 -19.53 -6.52
C ASP A 64 36.92 -18.13 -5.86
N GLY A 65 37.64 -17.13 -6.39
CA GLY A 65 37.69 -15.81 -5.77
C GLY A 65 36.43 -14.94 -6.03
N GLU A 66 35.89 -15.02 -7.23
CA GLU A 66 34.77 -14.14 -7.63
C GLU A 66 33.41 -14.69 -7.28
N ARG A 67 33.23 -16.00 -7.23
CA ARG A 67 31.93 -16.62 -6.86
C ARG A 67 31.58 -16.46 -5.39
N ASN A 68 32.55 -16.61 -4.51
CA ASN A 68 32.29 -16.48 -3.06
C ASN A 68 31.92 -15.05 -2.68
N VAL A 69 32.56 -14.03 -3.31
CA VAL A 69 32.26 -12.61 -3.07
C VAL A 69 30.86 -12.24 -3.57
N THR A 70 30.46 -12.75 -4.74
CA THR A 70 29.12 -12.48 -5.30
C THR A 70 28.01 -13.20 -4.51
N GLU A 71 28.25 -14.40 -4.01
CA GLU A 71 27.29 -15.12 -3.14
C GLU A 71 27.19 -14.48 -1.76
N GLU A 72 28.27 -14.05 -1.14
CA GLU A 72 28.24 -13.33 0.14
C GLU A 72 27.55 -11.97 0.00
N ILE A 73 27.82 -11.21 -1.07
CA ILE A 73 27.12 -9.95 -1.36
C ILE A 73 25.63 -10.21 -1.62
N SER A 74 25.29 -11.25 -2.38
CA SER A 74 23.91 -11.64 -2.66
C SER A 74 23.17 -12.02 -1.37
N ASN A 75 23.78 -12.85 -0.52
CA ASN A 75 23.18 -13.30 0.73
C ASN A 75 23.05 -12.16 1.75
N SER A 76 24.05 -11.28 1.85
CA SER A 76 23.96 -10.11 2.72
C SER A 76 22.90 -9.12 2.21
N THR A 77 22.85 -8.85 0.91
CA THR A 77 21.85 -7.98 0.28
C THR A 77 20.44 -8.55 0.46
N MET A 78 20.25 -9.86 0.27
CA MET A 78 18.98 -10.54 0.49
C MET A 78 18.57 -10.48 1.97
N GLY A 79 19.51 -10.59 2.89
CA GLY A 79 19.29 -10.43 4.33
C GLY A 79 18.81 -9.02 4.68
N TYR A 80 19.41 -7.98 4.11
CA TYR A 80 18.97 -6.60 4.28
C TYR A 80 17.60 -6.35 3.65
N LEU A 81 17.36 -6.87 2.44
CA LEU A 81 16.05 -6.76 1.77
C LEU A 81 14.95 -7.43 2.57
N ASN A 82 15.16 -8.64 3.08
CA ASN A 82 14.18 -9.35 3.91
C ASN A 82 13.89 -8.61 5.21
N LYS A 83 14.91 -8.01 5.81
CA LYS A 83 14.74 -7.18 7.00
C LYS A 83 13.96 -5.91 6.69
N CYS A 84 14.27 -5.21 5.60
CA CYS A 84 13.51 -4.05 5.14
C CYS A 84 12.06 -4.40 4.77
N LEU A 85 11.84 -5.51 4.05
CA LEU A 85 10.50 -6.00 3.72
C LEU A 85 9.69 -6.37 4.96
N GLY A 86 10.33 -6.96 5.98
CA GLY A 86 9.70 -7.24 7.27
C GLY A 86 9.25 -5.97 8.01
N TYR A 87 10.08 -4.92 7.99
CA TYR A 87 9.72 -3.62 8.54
C TYR A 87 8.57 -2.97 7.77
N ILE A 88 8.64 -2.96 6.44
CA ILE A 88 7.59 -2.38 5.58
C ILE A 88 6.29 -3.17 5.74
N GLY A 89 6.36 -4.51 5.76
CA GLY A 89 5.21 -5.39 5.91
C GLY A 89 4.38 -5.12 7.16
N LYS A 90 5.02 -4.70 8.25
CA LYS A 90 4.32 -4.31 9.47
C LYS A 90 3.35 -3.14 9.26
N TYR A 91 3.71 -2.16 8.42
CA TYR A 91 2.90 -0.97 8.13
C TYR A 91 1.87 -1.19 7.02
N PHE A 92 1.92 -2.35 6.34
CA PHE A 92 0.95 -2.77 5.35
C PHE A 92 -0.06 -3.79 5.88
N ASN A 93 0.13 -4.30 7.09
CA ASN A 93 -0.81 -5.22 7.74
C ASN A 93 -1.88 -4.42 8.49
N VAL A 94 -2.96 -4.06 7.80
CA VAL A 94 -4.05 -3.21 8.31
C VAL A 94 -5.36 -3.98 8.30
N GLU A 95 -6.11 -3.90 9.39
CA GLU A 95 -7.47 -4.44 9.43
C GLU A 95 -8.41 -3.61 8.56
N ILE A 96 -9.27 -4.29 7.78
CA ILE A 96 -10.24 -3.63 6.88
C ILE A 96 -11.19 -2.70 7.66
N HIS A 97 -11.50 -3.03 8.90
CA HIS A 97 -12.35 -2.22 9.76
C HIS A 97 -11.69 -0.86 10.08
N ASP A 98 -10.41 -0.86 10.47
CA ASP A 98 -9.65 0.35 10.77
C ASP A 98 -9.48 1.24 9.53
N LEU A 99 -9.21 0.61 8.38
CA LEU A 99 -9.13 1.32 7.10
C LEU A 99 -10.44 2.06 6.77
N LYS A 100 -11.59 1.40 6.94
CA LYS A 100 -12.91 2.02 6.71
C LYS A 100 -13.19 3.18 7.66
N LEU A 101 -12.81 3.07 8.93
CA LEU A 101 -12.95 4.15 9.91
C LEU A 101 -12.11 5.35 9.54
N LYS A 102 -10.84 5.13 9.15
CA LYS A 102 -9.93 6.20 8.70
C LYS A 102 -10.42 6.87 7.42
N LEU A 103 -10.87 6.10 6.41
CA LEU A 103 -11.42 6.66 5.18
C LEU A 103 -12.67 7.50 5.44
N LYS A 104 -13.60 7.02 6.25
CA LYS A 104 -14.79 7.82 6.66
C LYS A 104 -14.38 9.06 7.44
N GLY A 105 -13.42 8.92 8.35
CA GLY A 105 -12.90 10.03 9.13
C GLY A 105 -12.24 11.11 8.28
N ALA A 106 -11.56 10.72 7.22
CA ALA A 106 -10.87 11.63 6.30
C ALA A 106 -11.82 12.45 5.40
N LEU A 107 -13.03 11.96 5.16
CA LEU A 107 -14.04 12.70 4.41
C LEU A 107 -14.68 13.83 5.22
N ILE A 108 -14.53 13.81 6.56
CA ILE A 108 -15.08 14.84 7.45
C ILE A 108 -13.90 15.56 8.11
N PRO A 109 -13.66 16.87 7.78
CA PRO A 109 -12.42 17.55 8.16
C PRO A 109 -12.23 17.73 9.67
N PHE A 110 -13.30 17.71 10.48
CA PHE A 110 -13.27 17.94 11.93
C PHE A 110 -13.52 16.68 12.77
N ASN A 111 -13.16 15.51 12.29
CA ASN A 111 -13.42 14.26 12.97
C ASN A 111 -12.32 13.91 13.98
N LYS A 112 -12.61 14.03 15.29
CA LYS A 112 -11.68 13.66 16.38
C LYS A 112 -11.34 12.16 16.39
N SER A 113 -12.27 11.30 15.96
CA SER A 113 -12.06 9.85 15.90
C SER A 113 -10.99 9.46 14.90
N PHE A 114 -10.78 10.25 13.83
CA PHE A 114 -9.72 10.05 12.86
C PHE A 114 -8.34 10.18 13.50
N TYR A 115 -8.11 11.27 14.23
CA TYR A 115 -6.84 11.50 14.91
C TYR A 115 -6.51 10.38 15.90
N GLN A 116 -7.49 9.97 16.72
CA GLN A 116 -7.32 8.87 17.67
C GLN A 116 -6.96 7.55 16.98
N SER A 117 -7.60 7.23 15.85
CA SER A 117 -7.31 6.01 15.08
C SER A 117 -5.89 6.01 14.51
N ILE A 118 -5.37 7.17 14.09
CA ILE A 118 -3.99 7.27 13.58
C ILE A 118 -2.97 7.21 14.72
N GLU A 119 -3.24 7.83 15.85
CA GLU A 119 -2.35 7.79 17.01
C GLU A 119 -2.13 6.35 17.52
N ILE A 120 -3.19 5.51 17.48
CA ILE A 120 -3.13 4.11 17.89
C ILE A 120 -2.41 3.25 16.83
N ASN A 121 -2.74 3.43 15.56
CA ASN A 121 -2.24 2.58 14.46
C ASN A 121 -2.03 3.38 13.18
N SER A 122 -0.85 3.96 13.00
CA SER A 122 -0.46 4.61 11.75
C SER A 122 -0.08 3.56 10.70
N ASP A 123 -0.57 3.70 9.46
CA ASP A 123 -0.32 2.80 8.35
C ASP A 123 0.07 3.56 7.08
N LEU A 124 0.74 2.87 6.17
CA LEU A 124 1.06 3.37 4.82
C LEU A 124 0.20 2.72 3.74
N TYR A 125 -0.56 1.69 4.09
CA TYR A 125 -1.42 0.96 3.15
C TYR A 125 -2.51 1.85 2.56
N GLY A 126 -3.24 2.57 3.43
CA GLY A 126 -4.28 3.50 2.99
C GLY A 126 -3.74 4.59 2.07
N PRO A 127 -2.74 5.39 2.50
CA PRO A 127 -2.07 6.39 1.67
C PRO A 127 -1.63 5.88 0.30
N PHE A 128 -0.94 4.73 0.25
CA PHE A 128 -0.46 4.14 -0.99
C PHE A 128 -1.60 3.88 -1.99
N TRP A 129 -2.68 3.23 -1.54
CA TRP A 129 -3.82 2.91 -2.41
C TRP A 129 -4.63 4.13 -2.80
N ILE A 130 -4.75 5.14 -1.92
CA ILE A 130 -5.40 6.42 -2.25
C ILE A 130 -4.65 7.10 -3.39
N TYR A 131 -3.32 7.26 -3.30
CA TYR A 131 -2.50 7.88 -4.34
C TYR A 131 -2.57 7.09 -5.65
N THR A 132 -2.46 5.77 -5.60
CA THR A 132 -2.59 4.91 -6.78
C THR A 132 -3.94 5.11 -7.47
N THR A 133 -5.03 5.13 -6.71
CA THR A 133 -6.38 5.35 -7.24
C THR A 133 -6.51 6.73 -7.91
N ILE A 134 -5.95 7.77 -7.30
CA ILE A 134 -5.95 9.13 -7.85
C ILE A 134 -5.20 9.17 -9.19
N ILE A 135 -4.03 8.55 -9.29
CA ILE A 135 -3.24 8.48 -10.53
C ILE A 135 -4.03 7.81 -11.65
N PHE A 136 -4.68 6.67 -11.36
CA PHE A 136 -5.54 6.00 -12.33
C PHE A 136 -6.72 6.86 -12.76
N LEU A 137 -7.37 7.55 -11.83
CA LEU A 137 -8.49 8.45 -12.14
C LEU A 137 -8.05 9.62 -13.00
N ILE A 138 -6.91 10.26 -12.72
CA ILE A 138 -6.37 11.36 -13.54
C ILE A 138 -6.12 10.87 -14.98
N ALA A 139 -5.49 9.71 -15.14
CA ALA A 139 -5.21 9.13 -16.45
C ALA A 139 -6.50 8.81 -17.23
N LEU A 140 -7.48 8.23 -16.54
CA LEU A 140 -8.78 7.88 -17.12
C LEU A 140 -9.56 9.13 -17.52
N ILE A 141 -9.65 10.13 -16.65
CA ILE A 141 -10.42 11.35 -16.87
C ILE A 141 -9.81 12.18 -18.00
N GLY A 142 -8.47 12.29 -18.06
CA GLY A 142 -7.79 13.02 -19.12
C GLY A 142 -8.09 12.44 -20.50
N ASN A 143 -8.03 11.12 -20.66
CA ASN A 143 -8.36 10.46 -21.90
C ASN A 143 -9.86 10.50 -22.22
N PHE A 144 -10.72 10.34 -21.23
CA PHE A 144 -12.17 10.38 -21.40
C PHE A 144 -12.66 11.76 -21.82
N SER A 145 -12.16 12.81 -21.20
CA SER A 145 -12.46 14.19 -21.59
C SER A 145 -12.00 14.50 -23.01
N ALA A 146 -10.80 14.06 -23.37
CA ALA A 146 -10.27 14.20 -24.73
C ALA A 146 -11.11 13.44 -25.75
N TYR A 147 -11.58 12.23 -25.41
CA TYR A 147 -12.47 11.44 -26.28
C TYR A 147 -13.84 12.11 -26.52
N ILE A 148 -14.43 12.69 -25.45
CA ILE A 148 -15.71 13.41 -25.58
C ILE A 148 -15.58 14.63 -26.50
N LEU A 149 -14.45 15.35 -26.42
CA LEU A 149 -14.19 16.57 -27.17
C LEU A 149 -13.65 16.31 -28.59
N ALA A 150 -13.30 15.04 -28.92
CA ALA A 150 -12.78 14.67 -30.23
C ALA A 150 -13.86 14.78 -31.29
N GLU A 151 -13.55 15.44 -32.43
CA GLU A 151 -14.43 15.55 -33.60
C GLU A 151 -14.60 14.20 -34.31
N ASP A 152 -13.52 13.43 -34.44
CA ASP A 152 -13.53 12.09 -35.02
C ASP A 152 -13.21 11.02 -33.95
N LYS A 153 -14.24 10.33 -33.50
CA LYS A 153 -14.14 9.30 -32.48
C LYS A 153 -13.52 7.98 -32.99
N ASN A 154 -13.56 7.75 -34.33
CA ASN A 154 -13.06 6.52 -34.91
C ASN A 154 -11.53 6.49 -34.99
N ASN A 155 -10.91 7.67 -35.10
CA ASN A 155 -9.46 7.84 -35.15
C ASN A 155 -8.85 8.37 -33.85
N PHE A 156 -9.58 8.27 -32.71
CA PHE A 156 -9.10 8.73 -31.42
C PHE A 156 -7.90 7.94 -30.93
N VAL A 157 -6.80 8.61 -30.61
CA VAL A 157 -5.58 8.00 -30.04
C VAL A 157 -5.48 8.38 -28.57
N TYR A 158 -5.35 7.36 -27.72
CA TYR A 158 -5.16 7.55 -26.27
C TYR A 158 -3.81 8.19 -25.98
N ASN A 159 -3.83 9.22 -25.11
CA ASN A 159 -2.62 9.92 -24.66
C ASN A 159 -2.21 9.43 -23.27
N TYR A 160 -1.08 8.73 -23.20
CA TYR A 160 -0.55 8.20 -21.94
C TYR A 160 0.48 9.13 -21.28
N ASN A 161 0.82 10.28 -21.90
CA ASN A 161 1.84 11.20 -21.40
C ASN A 161 1.49 11.81 -20.03
N HIS A 162 0.21 11.86 -19.67
CA HIS A 162 -0.24 12.37 -18.38
C HIS A 162 0.07 11.42 -17.21
N VAL A 163 0.23 10.10 -17.47
CA VAL A 163 0.43 9.09 -16.41
C VAL A 163 1.75 9.27 -15.65
N PRO A 164 2.93 9.37 -16.31
CA PRO A 164 4.19 9.60 -15.61
C PRO A 164 4.20 10.88 -14.78
N HIS A 165 3.59 11.95 -15.32
CA HIS A 165 3.50 13.23 -14.61
C HIS A 165 2.56 13.15 -13.40
N ALA A 166 1.42 12.43 -13.53
CA ALA A 166 0.53 12.18 -12.41
C ALA A 166 1.23 11.37 -11.31
N ILE A 167 2.00 10.33 -11.67
CA ILE A 167 2.80 9.56 -10.73
C ILE A 167 3.76 10.47 -9.97
N PHE A 168 4.55 11.28 -10.71
CA PHE A 168 5.54 12.16 -10.10
C PHE A 168 4.91 13.21 -9.18
N ILE A 169 3.81 13.85 -9.62
CA ILE A 169 3.14 14.89 -8.84
C ILE A 169 2.46 14.26 -7.61
N ILE A 170 1.65 13.22 -7.76
CA ILE A 170 0.85 12.68 -6.65
C ILE A 170 1.74 11.99 -5.62
N TYR A 171 2.68 11.13 -6.02
CA TYR A 171 3.60 10.50 -5.07
C TYR A 171 4.63 11.49 -4.53
N GLY A 172 5.12 12.42 -5.36
CA GLY A 172 6.07 13.45 -4.94
C GLY A 172 5.49 14.35 -3.85
N PHE A 173 4.28 14.86 -4.02
CA PHE A 173 3.60 15.65 -2.99
C PHE A 173 3.06 14.78 -1.86
N GLY A 174 2.53 13.61 -2.16
CA GLY A 174 1.94 12.71 -1.16
C GLY A 174 2.94 12.20 -0.13
N PHE A 175 4.14 11.80 -0.54
CA PHE A 175 5.19 11.34 0.35
C PHE A 175 6.27 12.40 0.58
N GLY A 176 6.62 13.19 -0.44
CA GLY A 176 7.69 14.18 -0.35
C GLY A 176 7.33 15.36 0.54
N ALA A 177 6.13 15.92 0.44
CA ALA A 177 5.71 17.04 1.27
C ALA A 177 5.70 16.70 2.77
N PRO A 178 5.07 15.60 3.25
CA PRO A 178 5.12 15.22 4.66
C PRO A 178 6.54 14.88 5.12
N PHE A 179 7.38 14.31 4.26
CA PHE A 179 8.78 14.05 4.59
C PHE A 179 9.57 15.34 4.81
N ILE A 180 9.46 16.31 3.91
CA ILE A 180 10.11 17.63 4.04
C ILE A 180 9.60 18.36 5.28
N LEU A 181 8.29 18.35 5.52
CA LEU A 181 7.71 18.95 6.74
C LEU A 181 8.21 18.28 8.01
N TRP A 182 8.37 16.97 8.01
CA TRP A 182 8.95 16.24 9.12
C TRP A 182 10.40 16.68 9.39
N ILE A 183 11.23 16.79 8.35
CA ILE A 183 12.62 17.29 8.48
C ILE A 183 12.61 18.70 9.08
N ILE A 184 11.82 19.62 8.52
CA ILE A 184 11.74 20.99 9.00
C ILE A 184 11.23 21.03 10.46
N SER A 185 10.19 20.27 10.78
CA SER A 185 9.65 20.19 12.14
C SER A 185 10.70 19.69 13.13
N LYS A 186 11.45 18.65 12.78
CA LYS A 186 12.44 18.04 13.67
C LYS A 186 13.70 18.89 13.83
N PHE A 187 14.27 19.39 12.74
CA PHE A 187 15.58 20.07 12.77
C PHE A 187 15.46 21.58 13.03
N VAL A 188 14.43 22.25 12.49
CA VAL A 188 14.25 23.70 12.63
C VAL A 188 13.44 24.04 13.87
N PHE A 189 12.30 23.36 14.05
CA PHE A 189 11.37 23.67 15.15
C PHE A 189 11.58 22.80 16.38
N ARG A 190 12.41 21.75 16.29
CA ARG A 190 12.67 20.77 17.37
C ARG A 190 11.38 20.11 17.89
N ILE A 191 10.42 19.88 17.01
CA ILE A 191 9.15 19.21 17.30
C ILE A 191 9.35 17.74 16.96
N ASP A 192 9.18 16.85 17.93
CA ASP A 192 9.26 15.41 17.72
C ASP A 192 7.90 14.88 17.28
N ILE A 193 7.64 14.93 15.96
CA ILE A 193 6.48 14.31 15.29
C ILE A 193 6.97 13.01 14.67
N ASP A 194 6.19 11.95 14.84
CA ASP A 194 6.50 10.69 14.15
C ASP A 194 6.27 10.82 12.63
N LEU A 195 7.26 10.38 11.83
CA LEU A 195 7.23 10.47 10.38
C LEU A 195 6.04 9.70 9.79
N LEU A 196 5.78 8.49 10.33
CA LEU A 196 4.73 7.63 9.85
C LEU A 196 3.35 8.25 10.07
N THR A 197 3.13 8.80 11.26
CA THR A 197 1.91 9.53 11.61
C THR A 197 1.67 10.71 10.67
N ASN A 198 2.73 11.48 10.38
CA ASN A 198 2.66 12.59 9.45
C ASN A 198 2.30 12.14 8.02
N MET A 199 2.96 11.09 7.50
CA MET A 199 2.67 10.49 6.19
C MET A 199 1.24 9.93 6.12
N CYS A 200 0.76 9.32 7.19
CA CYS A 200 -0.57 8.78 7.30
C CYS A 200 -1.65 9.89 7.21
N ILE A 201 -1.53 10.96 8.00
CA ILE A 201 -2.46 12.10 7.97
C ILE A 201 -2.50 12.74 6.59
N TYR A 202 -1.32 12.97 5.98
CA TYR A 202 -1.23 13.50 4.61
C TYR A 202 -1.89 12.58 3.60
N GLY A 203 -1.63 11.28 3.67
CA GLY A 203 -2.19 10.31 2.73
C GLY A 203 -3.71 10.26 2.76
N TYR A 204 -4.27 10.17 3.95
CA TYR A 204 -5.73 10.17 4.10
C TYR A 204 -6.38 11.50 3.74
N SER A 205 -5.69 12.63 3.84
CA SER A 205 -6.21 13.93 3.43
C SER A 205 -6.58 13.98 1.94
N TYR A 206 -5.93 13.16 1.11
CA TYR A 206 -6.21 13.05 -0.33
C TYR A 206 -7.46 12.22 -0.66
N THR A 207 -8.07 11.55 0.32
CA THR A 207 -9.28 10.72 0.09
C THR A 207 -10.41 11.51 -0.58
N ILE A 208 -10.59 12.78 -0.22
CA ILE A 208 -11.61 13.65 -0.81
C ILE A 208 -11.36 13.95 -2.29
N LEU A 209 -10.11 13.83 -2.77
CA LEU A 209 -9.79 14.06 -4.18
C LEU A 209 -10.41 12.97 -5.08
N VAL A 210 -10.61 11.76 -4.59
CA VAL A 210 -11.21 10.65 -5.35
C VAL A 210 -12.63 11.01 -5.86
N PRO A 211 -13.61 11.37 -5.01
CA PRO A 211 -14.93 11.77 -5.49
C PRO A 211 -14.89 13.09 -6.28
N ILE A 212 -13.98 14.00 -5.98
CA ILE A 212 -13.82 15.26 -6.72
C ILE A 212 -13.37 15.00 -8.16
N LEU A 213 -12.42 14.08 -8.36
CA LEU A 213 -12.00 13.69 -9.69
C LEU A 213 -13.15 13.10 -10.51
N LEU A 214 -14.06 12.33 -9.90
CA LEU A 214 -15.25 11.82 -10.59
C LEU A 214 -16.16 12.96 -11.09
N ILE A 215 -16.24 14.09 -10.38
CA ILE A 215 -16.94 15.28 -10.85
C ILE A 215 -16.20 15.94 -12.02
N CYS A 216 -14.87 15.90 -12.02
CA CYS A 216 -14.02 16.44 -13.10
C CYS A 216 -14.09 15.64 -14.42
N ILE A 217 -14.80 14.49 -14.47
CA ILE A 217 -15.10 13.80 -15.72
C ILE A 217 -15.88 14.70 -16.69
N ILE A 218 -16.71 15.59 -16.16
CA ILE A 218 -17.47 16.56 -16.96
C ILE A 218 -16.50 17.61 -17.54
N PRO A 219 -16.36 17.72 -18.88
CA PRO A 219 -15.32 18.56 -19.51
C PRO A 219 -15.65 20.06 -19.51
N TYR A 220 -16.15 20.57 -18.40
CA TYR A 220 -16.39 22.01 -18.19
C TYR A 220 -15.34 22.60 -17.24
N LYS A 221 -14.47 23.47 -17.76
CA LYS A 221 -13.37 24.09 -17.01
C LYS A 221 -13.80 24.77 -15.70
N ILE A 222 -15.00 25.38 -15.68
CA ILE A 222 -15.54 26.05 -14.49
C ILE A 222 -15.84 25.01 -13.39
N ILE A 223 -16.50 23.91 -13.74
CA ILE A 223 -16.85 22.84 -12.80
C ILE A 223 -15.60 22.21 -12.22
N SER A 224 -14.63 21.84 -13.05
CA SER A 224 -13.36 21.27 -12.60
C SER A 224 -12.59 22.24 -11.70
N THR A 225 -12.58 23.54 -12.02
CA THR A 225 -11.92 24.54 -11.18
C THR A 225 -12.58 24.68 -9.82
N LEU A 226 -13.92 24.74 -9.76
CA LEU A 226 -14.67 24.83 -8.50
C LEU A 226 -14.49 23.56 -7.67
N ALA A 227 -14.49 22.39 -8.29
CA ALA A 227 -14.28 21.10 -7.63
C ALA A 227 -12.86 21.02 -7.02
N LEU A 228 -11.82 21.43 -7.76
CA LEU A 228 -10.45 21.48 -7.25
C LEU A 228 -10.27 22.55 -6.16
N LEU A 229 -10.97 23.68 -6.24
CA LEU A 229 -10.96 24.69 -5.18
C LEU A 229 -11.59 24.15 -3.89
N TYR A 230 -12.68 23.39 -4.02
CA TYR A 230 -13.27 22.68 -2.87
C TYR A 230 -12.29 21.67 -2.27
N PHE A 231 -11.57 20.91 -3.12
CA PHE A 231 -10.49 20.02 -2.66
C PHE A 231 -9.45 20.78 -1.83
N LEU A 232 -8.95 21.92 -2.34
CA LEU A 232 -7.95 22.73 -1.64
C LEU A 232 -8.44 23.15 -0.25
N ILE A 233 -9.66 23.69 -0.17
CA ILE A 233 -10.26 24.17 1.09
C ILE A 233 -10.43 23.01 2.07
N HIS A 234 -11.01 21.90 1.63
CA HIS A 234 -11.22 20.72 2.46
C HIS A 234 -9.89 20.14 2.96
N ASN A 235 -8.93 19.97 2.06
CA ASN A 235 -7.64 19.37 2.37
C ASN A 235 -6.82 20.25 3.33
N CYS A 236 -6.77 21.56 3.10
CA CYS A 236 -6.15 22.50 4.04
C CYS A 236 -6.82 22.44 5.42
N THR A 237 -8.15 22.47 5.47
CA THR A 237 -8.89 22.42 6.72
C THR A 237 -8.63 21.11 7.48
N PHE A 238 -8.64 19.99 6.79
CA PHE A 238 -8.36 18.69 7.38
C PHE A 238 -6.93 18.59 7.94
N LEU A 239 -5.93 18.99 7.15
CA LEU A 239 -4.55 18.98 7.56
C LEU A 239 -4.29 19.97 8.70
N PHE A 240 -4.83 21.17 8.63
CA PHE A 240 -4.68 22.17 9.68
C PHE A 240 -5.27 21.68 11.00
N TYR A 241 -6.47 21.11 10.97
CA TYR A 241 -7.11 20.60 12.18
C TYR A 241 -6.30 19.49 12.84
N ASN A 242 -5.90 18.47 12.07
CA ASN A 242 -5.17 17.32 12.62
C ASN A 242 -3.74 17.69 13.04
N MET A 243 -3.02 18.51 12.25
CA MET A 243 -1.68 18.97 12.60
C MET A 243 -1.68 19.99 13.75
N TYR A 244 -2.68 20.85 13.82
CA TYR A 244 -2.81 21.80 14.93
C TYR A 244 -2.87 21.08 16.28
N LEU A 245 -3.64 19.98 16.38
CA LEU A 245 -3.73 19.18 17.61
C LEU A 245 -2.37 18.67 18.07
N ILE A 246 -1.53 18.24 17.13
CA ILE A 246 -0.17 17.73 17.44
C ILE A 246 0.78 18.87 17.82
N ILE A 247 0.78 19.94 17.03
CA ILE A 247 1.77 21.03 17.14
C ILE A 247 1.48 21.89 18.37
N GLU A 248 0.21 22.12 18.71
CA GLU A 248 -0.16 22.91 19.89
C GLU A 248 0.33 22.29 21.20
N GLN A 249 0.30 20.95 21.28
CA GLN A 249 0.81 20.23 22.45
C GLN A 249 2.35 20.27 22.56
N LYS A 250 3.06 20.23 21.41
CA LYS A 250 4.51 20.07 21.38
C LYS A 250 5.29 21.37 21.18
N ALA A 251 4.75 22.34 20.41
CA ALA A 251 5.46 23.60 20.13
C ALA A 251 4.50 24.76 19.76
N PRO A 252 3.82 25.37 20.73
CA PRO A 252 2.82 26.40 20.47
C PRO A 252 3.37 27.68 19.78
N LYS A 253 4.67 27.98 19.94
CA LYS A 253 5.30 29.16 19.34
C LYS A 253 5.49 29.07 17.84
N SER A 254 5.71 27.88 17.29
CA SER A 254 6.03 27.62 15.87
C SER A 254 4.82 27.19 15.06
N LYS A 255 3.64 27.03 15.68
CA LYS A 255 2.45 26.46 15.05
C LYS A 255 2.02 27.16 13.76
N TYR A 256 1.97 28.49 13.76
CA TYR A 256 1.51 29.24 12.58
C TYR A 256 2.46 29.11 11.38
N LEU A 257 3.76 28.97 11.64
CA LEU A 257 4.75 28.85 10.58
C LEU A 257 4.68 27.45 9.93
N VAL A 258 4.52 26.40 10.73
CA VAL A 258 4.33 25.03 10.22
C VAL A 258 3.02 24.93 9.43
N LEU A 259 1.93 25.51 9.94
CA LEU A 259 0.65 25.55 9.25
C LEU A 259 0.73 26.37 7.94
N GLY A 260 1.48 27.46 7.92
CA GLY A 260 1.74 28.24 6.71
C GLY A 260 2.49 27.43 5.63
N LEU A 261 3.54 26.69 6.02
CA LEU A 261 4.24 25.77 5.11
C LEU A 261 3.31 24.70 4.56
N LEU A 262 2.47 24.13 5.44
CA LEU A 262 1.45 23.16 5.09
C LEU A 262 0.49 23.69 4.02
N GLY A 263 -0.08 24.88 4.24
CA GLY A 263 -0.95 25.54 3.28
C GLY A 263 -0.26 25.84 1.96
N GLY A 264 1.01 26.25 1.99
CA GLY A 264 1.83 26.51 0.80
C GLY A 264 2.01 25.25 -0.07
N THR A 265 2.29 24.09 0.54
CA THR A 265 2.42 22.82 -0.21
C THR A 265 1.10 22.43 -0.88
N GLN A 266 -0.03 22.59 -0.19
CA GLN A 266 -1.35 22.25 -0.74
C GLN A 266 -1.79 23.25 -1.85
N PHE A 267 -1.47 24.51 -1.69
CA PHE A 267 -1.72 25.50 -2.74
C PHE A 267 -0.90 25.20 -4.01
N THR A 268 0.38 24.83 -3.85
CA THR A 268 1.23 24.41 -4.97
C THR A 268 0.67 23.18 -5.67
N LEU A 269 0.22 22.18 -4.92
CA LEU A 269 -0.43 20.99 -5.49
C LEU A 269 -1.69 21.35 -6.27
N PHE A 270 -2.54 22.22 -5.72
CA PHE A 270 -3.74 22.72 -6.42
C PHE A 270 -3.39 23.38 -7.76
N LEU A 271 -2.38 24.24 -7.78
CA LEU A 271 -1.92 24.87 -9.02
C LEU A 271 -1.43 23.85 -10.04
N LEU A 272 -0.64 22.86 -9.61
CA LEU A 272 -0.14 21.81 -10.49
C LEU A 272 -1.28 20.97 -11.06
N LEU A 273 -2.25 20.57 -10.24
CA LEU A 273 -3.41 19.82 -10.72
C LEU A 273 -4.24 20.63 -11.71
N LYS A 274 -4.48 21.90 -11.39
CA LYS A 274 -5.30 22.80 -12.25
C LYS A 274 -4.64 23.09 -13.60
N PHE A 275 -3.36 23.46 -13.61
CA PHE A 275 -2.69 23.91 -14.85
C PHE A 275 -2.16 22.76 -15.69
N TYR A 276 -1.90 21.61 -15.08
CA TYR A 276 -1.32 20.48 -15.79
C TYR A 276 -2.37 19.48 -16.29
N PHE A 277 -3.45 19.25 -15.54
CA PHE A 277 -4.45 18.23 -15.88
C PHE A 277 -5.83 18.79 -16.24
N PHE A 278 -6.22 19.96 -15.72
CA PHE A 278 -7.54 20.54 -15.86
C PHE A 278 -7.50 22.03 -16.27
#